data_b6ddddeddcb950c224006e704e239684
#
_entry.id   b6ddddeddcb950c224006e704e239684
#
_cell.length_a   1.000
_cell.length_b   1.000
_cell.length_c   1.000
_cell.angle_alpha   90.00
_cell.angle_beta   90.00
_cell.angle_gamma   90.00
#
_symmetry.space_group_name_H-M   'P 1'
#
loop_
_entity.id
_entity.type
_entity.pdbx_description
1 polymer ?
#
loop_
_entity_poly.entity_id
_entity_poly.type
_entity_poly.pdbx_seq_one_letter_code
_entity_poly.pdbx_strand_id
1 'polypeptide(L)'
;MKQKNFITVALALSILFFSCSKDGGSLVESNNGGVHAAGSGTPTTGSGNQTNYTTRVTIQNSAFNPSEVTVMVSGSILWVNSDETVHTVTADDGSFDSGDLQPGATFGVTFNTIGPHRYHCKYHAEMTGVVKCVTK
;
A
#
# COMPACT_ATOMS: atom_id res chain seq x y z
N MET A 1 55.67 8.85 24.38
CA MET A 1 56.53 8.03 23.47
C MET A 1 55.69 6.83 22.98
N LYS A 2 55.81 6.58 21.69
CA LYS A 2 55.37 5.42 20.89
C LYS A 2 53.96 5.59 20.27
N GLN A 3 53.99 6.04 19.01
CA GLN A 3 53.94 5.37 17.70
C GLN A 3 52.58 4.73 17.48
N LYS A 4 51.73 5.31 16.72
CA LYS A 4 51.50 5.33 15.25
C LYS A 4 51.63 3.94 14.64
N ASN A 5 50.50 3.35 14.22
CA ASN A 5 50.49 2.49 13.07
C ASN A 5 49.25 2.78 12.23
N PHE A 6 49.52 3.47 11.15
CA PHE A 6 48.69 3.55 9.96
C PHE A 6 48.75 2.21 9.24
N ILE A 7 47.63 1.61 8.97
CA ILE A 7 47.52 0.59 7.93
C ILE A 7 46.54 1.11 6.90
N THR A 8 47.13 1.68 5.89
CA THR A 8 46.53 1.96 4.58
C THR A 8 46.44 0.60 3.87
N VAL A 9 45.27 0.16 3.49
CA VAL A 9 45.12 -0.85 2.46
C VAL A 9 44.27 -0.28 1.34
N ALA A 10 44.93 -0.16 0.25
CA ALA A 10 44.45 0.36 -1.01
C ALA A 10 43.63 -0.67 -1.79
N LEU A 11 42.63 -0.16 -2.47
CA LEU A 11 42.28 -0.45 -3.86
C LEU A 11 42.05 -1.89 -4.30
N ALA A 12 40.81 -2.24 -4.62
CA ALA A 12 40.55 -3.04 -5.82
C ALA A 12 39.23 -2.58 -6.46
N LEU A 13 39.40 -1.80 -7.48
CA LEU A 13 38.43 -1.39 -8.46
C LEU A 13 38.15 -2.63 -9.36
N SER A 14 36.96 -3.17 -9.30
CA SER A 14 36.50 -4.13 -10.30
C SER A 14 35.24 -3.60 -10.95
N ILE A 15 35.48 -2.96 -12.07
CA ILE A 15 34.45 -2.57 -13.04
C ILE A 15 34.13 -3.82 -13.85
N LEU A 16 32.95 -4.39 -13.65
CA LEU A 16 32.37 -5.33 -14.59
C LEU A 16 31.25 -4.63 -15.35
N PHE A 17 31.63 -4.19 -16.55
CA PHE A 17 30.68 -3.89 -17.61
C PHE A 17 29.96 -5.18 -17.98
N PHE A 18 28.65 -5.25 -17.73
CA PHE A 18 27.84 -6.22 -18.41
C PHE A 18 26.99 -5.52 -19.46
N SER A 19 27.32 -5.86 -20.65
CA SER A 19 26.82 -5.36 -21.92
C SER A 19 25.33 -5.72 -22.09
N CYS A 20 24.63 -4.74 -22.58
CA CYS A 20 23.34 -4.74 -23.23
C CYS A 20 23.14 -5.93 -24.18
N SER A 21 22.02 -6.61 -24.09
CA SER A 21 21.39 -7.24 -25.23
C SER A 21 19.95 -6.82 -25.34
N LYS A 22 19.73 -6.19 -26.45
CA LYS A 22 18.50 -5.69 -27.02
C LYS A 22 17.85 -6.87 -27.72
N ASP A 23 16.67 -7.25 -27.29
CA ASP A 23 15.74 -7.96 -28.16
C ASP A 23 14.32 -7.53 -27.87
N GLY A 24 13.70 -7.11 -28.93
CA GLY A 24 12.35 -6.65 -29.02
C GLY A 24 11.35 -7.80 -29.04
N GLY A 25 10.19 -7.54 -28.55
CA GLY A 25 9.06 -8.45 -28.58
C GLY A 25 7.82 -7.75 -28.10
N SER A 26 7.17 -7.06 -29.01
CA SER A 26 5.79 -6.64 -28.89
C SER A 26 4.89 -7.85 -28.78
N LEU A 27 4.11 -7.97 -27.71
CA LEU A 27 2.84 -8.69 -27.73
C LEU A 27 1.87 -7.99 -26.80
N VAL A 28 0.93 -7.35 -27.43
CA VAL A 28 -0.32 -6.91 -26.85
C VAL A 28 -1.14 -8.16 -26.61
N GLU A 29 -1.47 -8.45 -25.36
CA GLU A 29 -2.53 -9.40 -25.09
C GLU A 29 -3.47 -8.82 -24.02
N SER A 30 -4.60 -8.43 -24.55
CA SER A 30 -5.84 -8.14 -23.84
C SER A 30 -6.33 -9.42 -23.19
N ASN A 31 -6.38 -9.48 -21.88
CA ASN A 31 -7.18 -10.47 -21.19
C ASN A 31 -8.01 -9.85 -20.09
N ASN A 32 -9.24 -9.65 -20.51
CA ASN A 32 -10.39 -9.47 -19.63
C ASN A 32 -10.64 -10.78 -18.87
N GLY A 33 -10.40 -10.79 -17.60
CA GLY A 33 -10.66 -11.93 -16.74
C GLY A 33 -10.93 -11.46 -15.32
N GLY A 34 -12.21 -11.41 -14.96
CA GLY A 34 -12.65 -11.14 -13.61
C GLY A 34 -12.12 -12.21 -12.66
N VAL A 35 -11.43 -11.80 -11.64
CA VAL A 35 -11.05 -12.66 -10.53
C VAL A 35 -11.70 -12.16 -9.26
N HIS A 36 -12.51 -13.03 -8.71
CA HIS A 36 -13.02 -12.92 -7.37
C HIS A 36 -11.86 -13.03 -6.39
N ALA A 37 -11.50 -11.93 -5.76
CA ALA A 37 -10.49 -11.96 -4.72
C ALA A 37 -11.18 -12.10 -3.36
N ALA A 38 -11.10 -13.30 -2.81
CA ALA A 38 -11.08 -13.45 -1.36
C ALA A 38 -9.78 -12.79 -0.89
N GLY A 39 -9.90 -11.73 -0.08
CA GLY A 39 -8.79 -10.87 0.22
C GLY A 39 -7.70 -11.53 1.05
N SER A 40 -6.59 -11.75 0.43
CA SER A 40 -5.30 -11.79 1.09
C SER A 40 -4.52 -10.59 0.55
N GLY A 41 -4.56 -9.49 1.31
CA GLY A 41 -3.88 -8.27 0.92
C GLY A 41 -2.38 -8.40 1.11
N THR A 42 -1.68 -8.78 0.07
CA THR A 42 -0.25 -8.53 -0.03
C THR A 42 -0.02 -7.05 -0.30
N PRO A 43 0.91 -6.38 0.40
CA PRO A 43 1.26 -5.01 0.09
C PRO A 43 1.91 -4.97 -1.29
N THR A 44 1.15 -4.56 -2.29
CA THR A 44 1.67 -4.37 -3.63
C THR A 44 2.32 -3.00 -3.69
N THR A 45 3.63 -2.98 -3.63
CA THR A 45 4.44 -1.87 -4.15
C THR A 45 4.28 -1.94 -5.66
N GLY A 46 3.30 -1.26 -6.20
CA GLY A 46 2.91 -1.51 -7.56
C GLY A 46 2.93 -0.31 -8.43
N SER A 47 3.66 -0.42 -9.44
CA SER A 47 3.55 0.26 -10.71
C SER A 47 2.25 -0.14 -11.44
N GLY A 48 1.35 0.84 -11.67
CA GLY A 48 0.61 0.88 -12.91
C GLY A 48 -0.60 -0.02 -13.10
N ASN A 49 -1.60 0.06 -12.22
CA ASN A 49 -2.97 -0.10 -12.66
C ASN A 49 -3.81 0.99 -11.96
N GLN A 50 -4.29 1.95 -12.73
CA GLN A 50 -5.14 3.03 -12.21
C GLN A 50 -6.52 2.45 -11.94
N THR A 51 -6.69 1.81 -10.78
CA THR A 51 -8.02 1.67 -10.20
C THR A 51 -8.46 3.07 -9.82
N ASN A 52 -9.51 3.57 -10.45
CA ASN A 52 -10.10 4.85 -10.11
C ASN A 52 -10.76 4.73 -8.73
N TYR A 53 -9.99 4.99 -7.68
CA TYR A 53 -10.54 5.06 -6.34
C TYR A 53 -11.48 6.25 -6.23
N THR A 54 -12.67 6.02 -5.71
CA THR A 54 -13.72 7.04 -5.60
C THR A 54 -13.42 8.03 -4.48
N THR A 55 -12.72 7.58 -3.44
CA THR A 55 -12.42 8.38 -2.25
C THR A 55 -11.05 8.02 -1.69
N ARG A 56 -10.35 9.01 -1.15
CA ARG A 56 -9.06 8.84 -0.48
C ARG A 56 -9.18 9.12 1.01
N VAL A 57 -8.53 8.30 1.82
CA VAL A 57 -8.29 8.52 3.25
C VAL A 57 -6.80 8.62 3.47
N THR A 58 -6.37 9.69 4.12
CA THR A 58 -4.97 9.88 4.49
C THR A 58 -4.76 9.44 5.93
N ILE A 59 -3.73 8.65 6.18
CA ILE A 59 -3.24 8.34 7.51
C ILE A 59 -2.20 9.40 7.86
N GLN A 60 -2.49 10.20 8.88
CA GLN A 60 -1.60 11.27 9.31
C GLN A 60 -1.82 11.58 10.80
N ASN A 61 -0.73 11.81 11.54
CA ASN A 61 -0.73 12.05 12.98
C ASN A 61 -1.45 10.94 13.76
N SER A 62 -1.20 9.69 13.38
CA SER A 62 -1.83 8.48 13.94
C SER A 62 -3.38 8.54 13.90
N ALA A 63 -3.93 9.10 12.84
CA ALA A 63 -5.38 9.20 12.61
C ALA A 63 -5.74 8.94 11.15
N PHE A 64 -6.94 8.41 10.91
CA PHE A 64 -7.54 8.37 9.57
C PHE A 64 -8.22 9.71 9.27
N ASN A 65 -7.90 10.29 8.13
CA ASN A 65 -8.45 11.59 7.74
C ASN A 65 -8.99 11.55 6.28
N PRO A 66 -10.31 11.69 6.10
CA PRO A 66 -11.34 11.71 7.14
C PRO A 66 -11.52 10.35 7.82
N SER A 67 -11.98 10.32 9.09
CA SER A 67 -12.28 9.10 9.84
C SER A 67 -13.61 8.44 9.42
N GLU A 68 -14.49 9.20 8.78
CA GLU A 68 -15.74 8.71 8.21
C GLU A 68 -15.84 9.08 6.73
N VAL A 69 -16.17 8.10 5.89
CA VAL A 69 -16.38 8.29 4.46
C VAL A 69 -17.63 7.55 4.01
N THR A 70 -18.29 8.09 2.99
CA THR A 70 -19.44 7.43 2.35
C THR A 70 -19.09 7.10 0.92
N VAL A 71 -19.35 5.87 0.51
CA VAL A 71 -19.21 5.39 -0.87
C VAL A 71 -20.47 4.71 -1.35
N MET A 72 -20.69 4.69 -2.65
CA MET A 72 -21.73 3.85 -3.25
C MET A 72 -21.26 2.41 -3.35
N VAL A 73 -22.19 1.48 -3.48
CA VAL A 73 -21.86 0.07 -3.83
C VAL A 73 -20.97 0.05 -5.06
N SER A 74 -19.92 -0.77 -5.02
CA SER A 74 -18.82 -0.84 -5.98
C SER A 74 -17.87 0.38 -5.95
N GLY A 75 -18.03 1.29 -5.00
CA GLY A 75 -17.07 2.36 -4.75
C GLY A 75 -15.81 1.84 -4.07
N SER A 76 -14.69 2.47 -4.40
CA SER A 76 -13.37 2.07 -3.88
C SER A 76 -12.74 3.19 -3.06
N ILE A 77 -12.08 2.81 -1.99
CA ILE A 77 -11.31 3.72 -1.14
C ILE A 77 -9.84 3.38 -1.24
N LEU A 78 -9.01 4.42 -1.29
CA LEU A 78 -7.57 4.35 -1.18
C LEU A 78 -7.11 4.97 0.14
N TRP A 79 -6.49 4.18 1.00
CA TRP A 79 -5.74 4.69 2.15
C TRP A 79 -4.31 4.96 1.75
N VAL A 80 -3.75 6.04 2.27
CA VAL A 80 -2.35 6.43 2.04
C VAL A 80 -1.71 6.75 3.36
N ASN A 81 -0.65 6.02 3.71
CA ASN A 81 0.12 6.34 4.92
C ASN A 81 1.05 7.52 4.64
N SER A 82 0.70 8.67 5.21
CA SER A 82 1.48 9.91 5.13
C SER A 82 2.25 10.21 6.42
N ASP A 83 2.21 9.29 7.40
CA ASP A 83 3.04 9.35 8.59
C ASP A 83 4.43 8.74 8.35
N GLU A 84 5.34 9.01 9.26
CA GLU A 84 6.68 8.41 9.29
C GLU A 84 6.71 7.04 9.99
N THR A 85 5.59 6.61 10.56
CA THR A 85 5.43 5.35 11.29
C THR A 85 4.55 4.36 10.52
N VAL A 86 4.70 3.08 10.88
CA VAL A 86 3.91 1.99 10.31
C VAL A 86 2.50 2.00 10.89
N HIS A 87 1.51 1.83 10.03
CA HIS A 87 0.09 1.68 10.40
C HIS A 87 -0.53 0.46 9.75
N THR A 88 -1.77 0.14 10.14
CA THR A 88 -2.60 -0.85 9.44
C THR A 88 -3.99 -0.28 9.18
N VAL A 89 -4.70 -0.86 8.21
CA VAL A 89 -6.13 -0.64 7.96
C VAL A 89 -6.80 -2.00 8.04
N THR A 90 -7.36 -2.29 9.21
CA THR A 90 -7.89 -3.62 9.53
C THR A 90 -9.35 -3.53 9.88
N ALA A 91 -10.21 -4.22 9.13
CA ALA A 91 -11.64 -4.28 9.40
C ALA A 91 -11.94 -5.00 10.73
N ASP A 92 -12.91 -4.47 11.49
CA ASP A 92 -13.31 -5.07 12.77
C ASP A 92 -13.94 -6.45 12.58
N ASP A 93 -14.59 -6.67 11.43
CA ASP A 93 -15.23 -7.94 11.04
C ASP A 93 -14.28 -8.89 10.27
N GLY A 94 -13.02 -8.49 10.06
CA GLY A 94 -12.02 -9.27 9.35
C GLY A 94 -12.19 -9.31 7.83
N SER A 95 -13.08 -8.50 7.26
CA SER A 95 -13.35 -8.48 5.81
C SER A 95 -12.19 -7.96 4.97
N PHE A 96 -11.32 -7.15 5.55
CA PHE A 96 -10.07 -6.69 4.94
C PHE A 96 -8.98 -6.40 5.97
N ASP A 97 -7.74 -6.52 5.55
CA ASP A 97 -6.56 -6.19 6.34
C ASP A 97 -5.41 -5.78 5.39
N SER A 98 -4.88 -4.61 5.59
CA SER A 98 -3.75 -4.11 4.77
C SER A 98 -2.42 -4.77 5.12
N GLY A 99 -2.32 -5.44 6.27
CA GLY A 99 -1.02 -5.68 6.88
C GLY A 99 -0.32 -4.37 7.20
N ASP A 100 1.00 -4.42 7.34
CA ASP A 100 1.83 -3.26 7.66
C ASP A 100 1.95 -2.30 6.49
N LEU A 101 1.39 -1.10 6.64
CA LEU A 101 1.57 0.01 5.73
C LEU A 101 2.77 0.86 6.15
N GLN A 102 3.87 0.73 5.45
CA GLN A 102 5.05 1.56 5.64
C GLN A 102 4.77 3.03 5.27
N PRO A 103 5.58 3.99 5.71
CA PRO A 103 5.51 5.36 5.24
C PRO A 103 5.43 5.46 3.71
N GLY A 104 4.45 6.18 3.20
CA GLY A 104 4.18 6.34 1.76
C GLY A 104 3.43 5.17 1.12
N ALA A 105 3.21 4.04 1.81
CA ALA A 105 2.46 2.91 1.27
C ALA A 105 0.97 3.22 1.15
N THR A 106 0.31 2.47 0.27
CA THR A 106 -1.12 2.62 -0.01
C THR A 106 -1.84 1.29 0.07
N PHE A 107 -3.12 1.33 0.42
CA PHE A 107 -4.00 0.18 0.45
C PHE A 107 -5.37 0.55 -0.12
N GLY A 108 -5.96 -0.31 -0.92
CA GLY A 108 -7.24 -0.04 -1.58
C GLY A 108 -8.24 -1.16 -1.40
N VAL A 109 -9.51 -0.79 -1.16
CA VAL A 109 -10.64 -1.73 -1.02
C VAL A 109 -11.84 -1.23 -1.82
N THR A 110 -12.54 -2.17 -2.47
CA THR A 110 -13.83 -1.92 -3.12
C THR A 110 -14.95 -2.48 -2.25
N PHE A 111 -15.96 -1.67 -1.99
CA PHE A 111 -17.09 -2.02 -1.10
C PHE A 111 -18.31 -2.45 -1.91
N ASN A 112 -18.70 -3.71 -1.79
CA ASN A 112 -19.83 -4.29 -2.51
C ASN A 112 -21.03 -4.60 -1.59
N THR A 113 -20.86 -4.44 -0.27
CA THR A 113 -21.91 -4.72 0.72
C THR A 113 -22.34 -3.41 1.37
N ILE A 114 -23.65 -3.18 1.38
CA ILE A 114 -24.28 -2.02 2.01
C ILE A 114 -24.11 -2.09 3.52
N GLY A 115 -23.84 -0.96 4.15
CA GLY A 115 -23.75 -0.82 5.59
C GLY A 115 -22.47 -0.14 6.06
N PRO A 116 -22.29 -0.05 7.38
CA PRO A 116 -21.08 0.50 7.98
C PRO A 116 -19.99 -0.58 8.07
N HIS A 117 -18.82 -0.29 7.52
CA HIS A 117 -17.60 -1.09 7.65
C HIS A 117 -16.65 -0.35 8.58
N ARG A 118 -16.54 -0.82 9.81
CA ARG A 118 -15.65 -0.26 10.82
C ARG A 118 -14.26 -0.85 10.66
N TYR A 119 -13.24 -0.04 10.90
CA TYR A 119 -11.85 -0.45 10.82
C TYR A 119 -10.98 0.32 11.82
N HIS A 120 -9.82 -0.22 12.11
CA HIS A 120 -8.87 0.32 13.07
C HIS A 120 -7.42 0.08 12.64
N CYS A 121 -6.49 0.71 13.33
CA CYS A 121 -5.07 0.40 13.26
C CYS A 121 -4.69 -0.54 14.41
N LYS A 122 -4.04 -1.67 14.12
CA LYS A 122 -3.63 -2.65 15.15
C LYS A 122 -2.61 -2.09 16.15
N TYR A 123 -1.85 -1.07 15.75
CA TYR A 123 -0.81 -0.47 16.59
C TYR A 123 -1.29 0.68 17.46
N HIS A 124 -2.43 1.30 17.13
CA HIS A 124 -2.93 2.50 17.79
C HIS A 124 -4.42 2.33 18.09
N ALA A 125 -4.75 2.02 19.33
CA ALA A 125 -6.11 1.68 19.76
C ALA A 125 -7.15 2.80 19.49
N GLU A 126 -6.72 4.05 19.57
CA GLU A 126 -7.59 5.22 19.33
C GLU A 126 -7.82 5.51 17.83
N MET A 127 -7.03 4.88 16.96
CA MET A 127 -7.07 5.12 15.53
C MET A 127 -8.14 4.25 14.87
N THR A 128 -9.35 4.80 14.75
CA THR A 128 -10.52 4.11 14.20
C THR A 128 -11.15 4.88 13.05
N GLY A 129 -11.86 4.16 12.18
CA GLY A 129 -12.59 4.76 11.07
C GLY A 129 -13.82 3.96 10.67
N VAL A 130 -14.66 4.55 9.81
CA VAL A 130 -15.83 3.88 9.26
C VAL A 130 -16.06 4.26 7.80
N VAL A 131 -16.32 3.25 6.98
CA VAL A 131 -16.82 3.43 5.63
C VAL A 131 -18.32 3.10 5.63
N LYS A 132 -19.14 4.05 5.19
CA LYS A 132 -20.59 3.85 4.97
C LYS A 132 -20.82 3.53 3.49
N CYS A 133 -21.12 2.27 3.18
CA CYS A 133 -21.50 1.87 1.84
C CYS A 133 -23.01 2.00 1.67
N VAL A 134 -23.45 2.76 0.66
CA VAL A 134 -24.85 3.07 0.43
C VAL A 134 -25.26 2.75 -1.00
N THR A 135 -26.55 2.54 -1.24
CA THR A 135 -27.13 2.52 -2.60
C THR A 135 -27.31 3.94 -3.14
N LYS A 136 -27.44 4.04 -4.46
CA LYS A 136 -27.84 5.27 -5.13
C LYS A 136 -29.29 5.60 -4.85
#